data_683e7416dce5993d75490d31c1b234e4
#
_entry.id   683e7416dce5993d75490d31c1b234e4
#
_cell.length_a   1.000
_cell.length_b   1.000
_cell.length_c   1.000
_cell.angle_alpha   90.00
_cell.angle_beta   90.00
_cell.angle_gamma   90.00
#
_symmetry.space_group_name_H-M   'P 1'
#
loop_
_entity.id
_entity.type
_entity.pdbx_description
1 polymer ?
#
loop_
_entity_poly.entity_id
_entity_poly.type
_entity_poly.pdbx_seq_one_letter_code
_entity_poly.pdbx_strand_id
1 'polypeptide(L)'
;MNLIRSFFIAFSMYSKIPMPRTDWTKESMRYAMCFFPVIGAVIGGLLYLWIYLTGDSTGCLFRAAVAVLIPIIITGGIHLDGLLDTADALSSYKSMEEKLEILKDSHTGAFAIIVGGAWFILALGTWSEVRLEMMPVLALSFVLSRALSGLAVVIFPKAKNTGLAATFSEMAVKRTVAITMIGFILVFGVLAIYLNPVYGVPMDIAAGLVFFYYYRTVPGQPAN
;
A
#
# COMPACT_ATOMS: atom_id res chain seq x y z
N MET A 1 22.80 4.86 13.66
CA MET A 1 21.67 4.99 14.62
C MET A 1 20.39 5.49 13.98
N ASN A 2 20.43 6.40 13.01
CA ASN A 2 19.23 6.97 12.37
C ASN A 2 18.44 6.00 11.49
N LEU A 3 19.09 5.08 10.77
CA LEU A 3 18.39 4.09 9.90
C LEU A 3 17.52 3.12 10.70
N ILE A 4 18.00 2.64 11.85
CA ILE A 4 17.22 1.75 12.73
C ILE A 4 15.98 2.49 13.29
N ARG A 5 16.12 3.76 13.67
CA ARG A 5 14.99 4.57 14.09
C ARG A 5 13.99 4.79 12.93
N SER A 6 14.51 5.07 11.73
CA SER A 6 13.66 5.19 10.52
C SER A 6 12.89 3.90 10.24
N PHE A 7 13.51 2.74 10.42
CA PHE A 7 12.84 1.43 10.31
C PHE A 7 11.71 1.29 11.34
N PHE A 8 11.98 1.56 12.64
CA PHE A 8 10.95 1.48 13.66
C PHE A 8 9.79 2.45 13.40
N ILE A 9 10.07 3.67 12.92
CA ILE A 9 9.04 4.65 12.57
C ILE A 9 8.17 4.13 11.41
N ALA A 10 8.78 3.60 10.35
CA ALA A 10 8.03 3.04 9.23
C ALA A 10 7.07 1.93 9.67
N PHE A 11 7.57 0.99 10.47
CA PHE A 11 6.75 -0.11 10.99
C PHE A 11 5.67 0.36 11.96
N SER A 12 5.99 1.26 12.89
CA SER A 12 5.01 1.82 13.84
C SER A 12 3.89 2.58 13.14
N MET A 13 4.17 3.19 11.97
CA MET A 13 3.20 3.98 11.23
C MET A 13 2.31 3.13 10.33
N TYR A 14 2.89 2.19 9.60
CA TYR A 14 2.20 1.45 8.56
C TYR A 14 1.92 -0.01 8.91
N SER A 15 2.18 -0.41 10.17
CA SER A 15 1.82 -1.73 10.67
C SER A 15 1.43 -1.71 12.14
N LYS A 16 0.74 -2.77 12.57
CA LYS A 16 0.43 -3.04 13.99
C LYS A 16 1.50 -3.92 14.66
N ILE A 17 2.60 -4.20 13.97
CA ILE A 17 3.72 -4.94 14.53
C ILE A 17 4.35 -4.11 15.65
N PRO A 18 4.46 -4.63 16.89
CA PRO A 18 5.01 -3.87 18.01
C PRO A 18 6.46 -3.46 17.74
N MET A 19 6.74 -2.16 17.83
CA MET A 19 8.07 -1.60 17.65
C MET A 19 8.48 -0.80 18.90
N PRO A 20 9.79 -0.72 19.20
CA PRO A 20 10.30 0.17 20.25
C PRO A 20 9.86 1.61 20.01
N ARG A 21 9.49 2.31 21.08
CA ARG A 21 9.15 3.74 21.02
C ARG A 21 10.34 4.54 20.50
N THR A 22 10.11 5.38 19.53
CA THR A 22 11.13 6.20 18.86
C THR A 22 10.60 7.60 18.66
N ASP A 23 11.41 8.60 19.00
CA ASP A 23 11.04 10.00 18.77
C ASP A 23 10.98 10.31 17.27
N TRP A 24 9.91 10.97 16.88
CA TRP A 24 9.65 11.36 15.49
C TRP A 24 10.33 12.69 15.17
N THR A 25 11.65 12.67 15.17
CA THR A 25 12.46 13.81 14.78
C THR A 25 12.66 13.80 13.27
N LYS A 26 13.01 14.96 12.70
CA LYS A 26 13.31 15.08 11.26
C LYS A 26 14.44 14.12 10.84
N GLU A 27 15.44 13.92 11.70
CA GLU A 27 16.58 13.02 11.47
C GLU A 27 16.16 11.55 11.44
N SER A 28 15.21 11.15 12.31
CA SER A 28 14.74 9.77 12.38
C SER A 28 13.69 9.45 11.30
N MET A 29 12.95 10.45 10.82
CA MET A 29 11.92 10.27 9.79
C MET A 29 12.46 10.32 8.34
N ARG A 30 13.64 10.92 8.12
CA ARG A 30 14.16 11.22 6.78
C ARG A 30 14.30 10.02 5.82
N TYR A 31 14.46 8.81 6.37
CA TYR A 31 14.58 7.56 5.60
C TYR A 31 13.45 6.55 5.88
N ALA A 32 12.43 6.92 6.66
CA ALA A 32 11.37 5.99 7.04
C ALA A 32 10.66 5.39 5.81
N MET A 33 10.38 6.20 4.79
CA MET A 33 9.75 5.71 3.57
C MET A 33 10.59 4.66 2.82
N CYS A 34 11.91 4.64 2.97
CA CYS A 34 12.77 3.62 2.35
C CYS A 34 12.45 2.19 2.86
N PHE A 35 11.88 2.08 4.06
CA PHE A 35 11.49 0.81 4.68
C PHE A 35 10.04 0.40 4.40
N PHE A 36 9.27 1.24 3.71
CA PHE A 36 7.87 0.93 3.41
C PHE A 36 7.70 -0.36 2.58
N PRO A 37 8.51 -0.66 1.56
CA PRO A 37 8.45 -1.92 0.83
C PRO A 37 8.72 -3.16 1.70
N VAL A 38 9.48 -3.03 2.80
CA VAL A 38 9.77 -4.14 3.73
C VAL A 38 8.49 -4.60 4.44
N ILE A 39 7.57 -3.68 4.75
CA ILE A 39 6.26 -4.05 5.28
C ILE A 39 5.47 -4.87 4.26
N GLY A 40 5.59 -4.53 2.97
CA GLY A 40 5.06 -5.34 1.88
C GLY A 40 5.64 -6.76 1.86
N ALA A 41 6.95 -6.89 2.07
CA ALA A 41 7.62 -8.19 2.15
C ALA A 41 7.11 -9.04 3.34
N VAL A 42 6.87 -8.42 4.49
CA VAL A 42 6.28 -9.13 5.65
C VAL A 42 4.87 -9.63 5.32
N ILE A 43 4.03 -8.79 4.73
CA ILE A 43 2.65 -9.17 4.34
C ILE A 43 2.70 -10.31 3.30
N GLY A 44 3.47 -10.14 2.24
CA GLY A 44 3.63 -11.15 1.19
C GLY A 44 4.17 -12.47 1.72
N GLY A 45 5.16 -12.41 2.61
CA GLY A 45 5.73 -13.59 3.27
C GLY A 45 4.72 -14.34 4.16
N LEU A 46 3.91 -13.61 4.93
CA LEU A 46 2.84 -14.19 5.76
C LEU A 46 1.73 -14.82 4.91
N LEU A 47 1.35 -14.17 3.81
CA LEU A 47 0.38 -14.72 2.86
C LEU A 47 0.91 -15.99 2.19
N TYR A 48 2.17 -15.96 1.73
CA TYR A 48 2.81 -17.15 1.18
C TYR A 48 2.83 -18.29 2.19
N LEU A 49 3.25 -18.04 3.42
CA LEU A 49 3.29 -19.02 4.50
C LEU A 49 1.88 -19.56 4.80
N TRP A 50 0.87 -18.70 4.86
CA TRP A 50 -0.52 -19.10 5.09
C TRP A 50 -1.02 -20.07 4.01
N ILE A 51 -0.87 -19.72 2.73
CA ILE A 51 -1.30 -20.59 1.62
C ILE A 51 -0.48 -21.89 1.57
N TYR A 52 0.83 -21.82 1.85
CA TYR A 52 1.70 -23.00 1.90
C TYR A 52 1.31 -23.98 3.00
N LEU A 53 1.05 -23.50 4.22
CA LEU A 53 0.72 -24.34 5.37
C LEU A 53 -0.71 -24.90 5.31
N THR A 54 -1.64 -24.15 4.75
CA THR A 54 -3.04 -24.59 4.68
C THR A 54 -3.30 -25.50 3.49
N GLY A 55 -2.65 -25.30 2.34
CA GLY A 55 -2.75 -26.17 1.16
C GLY A 55 -4.18 -26.58 0.86
N ASP A 56 -4.39 -27.89 0.68
CA ASP A 56 -5.72 -28.47 0.48
C ASP A 56 -6.38 -28.95 1.80
N SER A 57 -5.72 -28.71 2.94
CA SER A 57 -6.23 -29.15 4.26
C SER A 57 -7.37 -28.29 4.79
N THR A 58 -7.61 -27.11 4.21
CA THR A 58 -8.68 -26.18 4.59
C THR A 58 -9.57 -25.87 3.40
N GLY A 59 -10.86 -25.62 3.67
CA GLY A 59 -11.79 -25.19 2.62
C GLY A 59 -11.33 -23.87 1.96
N CYS A 60 -11.48 -23.77 0.64
CA CYS A 60 -11.01 -22.64 -0.16
C CYS A 60 -11.55 -21.28 0.35
N LEU A 61 -12.81 -21.24 0.76
CA LEU A 61 -13.45 -20.02 1.28
C LEU A 61 -12.81 -19.54 2.59
N PHE A 62 -12.54 -20.43 3.54
CA PHE A 62 -11.90 -20.06 4.80
C PHE A 62 -10.45 -19.61 4.57
N ARG A 63 -9.73 -20.32 3.71
CA ARG A 63 -8.36 -19.96 3.31
C ARG A 63 -8.31 -18.57 2.69
N ALA A 64 -9.25 -18.28 1.77
CA ALA A 64 -9.40 -16.97 1.14
C ALA A 64 -9.74 -15.87 2.15
N ALA A 65 -10.69 -16.14 3.05
CA ALA A 65 -11.11 -15.16 4.07
C ALA A 65 -9.94 -14.74 4.96
N VAL A 66 -9.13 -15.69 5.43
CA VAL A 66 -7.92 -15.37 6.22
C VAL A 66 -6.88 -14.61 5.39
N ALA A 67 -6.70 -14.99 4.11
CA ALA A 67 -5.78 -14.27 3.22
C ALA A 67 -6.19 -12.80 3.02
N VAL A 68 -7.48 -12.50 2.91
CA VAL A 68 -8.00 -11.11 2.85
C VAL A 68 -7.73 -10.36 4.16
N LEU A 69 -7.83 -11.04 5.31
CA LEU A 69 -7.66 -10.41 6.62
C LEU A 69 -6.19 -10.15 6.99
N ILE A 70 -5.23 -10.98 6.54
CA ILE A 70 -3.81 -10.84 6.88
C ILE A 70 -3.28 -9.41 6.60
N PRO A 71 -3.41 -8.82 5.39
CA PRO A 71 -2.95 -7.45 5.15
C PRO A 71 -3.64 -6.42 6.03
N ILE A 72 -4.94 -6.58 6.31
CA ILE A 72 -5.73 -5.68 7.14
C ILE A 72 -5.23 -5.69 8.58
N ILE A 73 -5.04 -6.88 9.14
CA ILE A 73 -4.55 -7.06 10.53
C ILE A 73 -3.13 -6.49 10.66
N ILE A 74 -2.23 -6.82 9.73
CA ILE A 74 -0.84 -6.36 9.79
C ILE A 74 -0.74 -4.84 9.68
N THR A 75 -1.53 -4.21 8.80
CA THR A 75 -1.49 -2.75 8.60
C THR A 75 -2.42 -1.99 9.54
N GLY A 76 -3.27 -2.68 10.29
CA GLY A 76 -4.33 -2.06 11.08
C GLY A 76 -5.40 -1.37 10.24
N GLY A 77 -5.54 -1.77 8.97
CA GLY A 77 -6.58 -1.26 8.07
C GLY A 77 -6.27 0.09 7.40
N ILE A 78 -5.13 0.74 7.69
CA ILE A 78 -4.84 2.11 7.22
C ILE A 78 -4.96 2.31 5.71
N HIS A 79 -4.67 1.29 4.91
CA HIS A 79 -4.80 1.38 3.45
C HIS A 79 -6.24 1.20 2.98
N LEU A 80 -7.00 0.34 3.67
CA LEU A 80 -8.42 0.16 3.39
C LEU A 80 -9.22 1.39 3.82
N ASP A 81 -8.91 1.94 4.98
CA ASP A 81 -9.46 3.20 5.48
C ASP A 81 -9.30 4.32 4.43
N GLY A 82 -8.08 4.54 3.93
CA GLY A 82 -7.84 5.52 2.87
C GLY A 82 -8.59 5.24 1.55
N LEU A 83 -8.86 3.97 1.21
CA LEU A 83 -9.71 3.62 0.07
C LEU A 83 -11.15 4.05 0.32
N LEU A 84 -11.68 3.78 1.52
CA LEU A 84 -13.06 4.09 1.89
C LEU A 84 -13.30 5.60 1.95
N ASP A 85 -12.40 6.34 2.59
CA ASP A 85 -12.44 7.81 2.65
C ASP A 85 -12.40 8.42 1.25
N THR A 86 -11.52 7.91 0.38
CA THR A 86 -11.42 8.36 -1.00
C THR A 86 -12.68 8.06 -1.80
N ALA A 87 -13.30 6.90 -1.58
CA ALA A 87 -14.55 6.52 -2.23
C ALA A 87 -15.68 7.48 -1.88
N ASP A 88 -15.83 7.84 -0.60
CA ASP A 88 -16.84 8.83 -0.18
C ASP A 88 -16.57 10.22 -0.78
N ALA A 89 -15.33 10.69 -0.71
CA ALA A 89 -14.95 11.99 -1.25
C ALA A 89 -15.19 12.08 -2.75
N LEU A 90 -14.79 11.08 -3.54
CA LEU A 90 -14.95 11.07 -4.99
C LEU A 90 -16.43 10.96 -5.40
N SER A 91 -17.21 10.14 -4.70
CA SER A 91 -18.63 9.92 -5.00
C SER A 91 -19.54 11.05 -4.58
N SER A 92 -19.03 12.02 -3.82
CA SER A 92 -19.82 13.18 -3.36
C SER A 92 -20.21 14.16 -4.46
N TYR A 93 -19.53 14.13 -5.62
CA TYR A 93 -19.70 15.09 -6.73
C TYR A 93 -19.51 16.57 -6.33
N LYS A 94 -18.83 16.82 -5.21
CA LYS A 94 -18.57 18.15 -4.66
C LYS A 94 -17.30 18.78 -5.25
N SER A 95 -17.07 20.07 -4.90
CA SER A 95 -15.81 20.78 -5.22
C SER A 95 -14.59 20.08 -4.59
N MET A 96 -13.38 20.43 -5.04
CA MET A 96 -12.15 19.84 -4.47
C MET A 96 -12.01 20.19 -2.98
N GLU A 97 -12.33 21.43 -2.60
CA GLU A 97 -12.28 21.91 -1.22
C GLU A 97 -13.22 21.10 -0.31
N GLU A 98 -14.47 20.89 -0.75
CA GLU A 98 -15.44 20.09 -0.01
C GLU A 98 -15.06 18.61 0.05
N LYS A 99 -14.44 18.04 -0.99
CA LYS A 99 -13.90 16.67 -0.96
C LYS A 99 -12.78 16.54 0.06
N LEU A 100 -11.90 17.55 0.17
CA LEU A 100 -10.85 17.56 1.20
C LEU A 100 -11.42 17.69 2.62
N GLU A 101 -12.58 18.32 2.80
CA GLU A 101 -13.28 18.33 4.11
C GLU A 101 -13.88 16.94 4.42
N ILE A 102 -14.48 16.25 3.44
CA ILE A 102 -14.97 14.87 3.62
C ILE A 102 -13.83 13.95 4.06
N LEU A 103 -12.64 14.09 3.48
CA LEU A 103 -11.43 13.33 3.90
C LEU A 103 -10.93 13.63 5.31
N LYS A 104 -11.49 14.61 6.01
CA LYS A 104 -11.21 14.93 7.42
C LYS A 104 -12.30 14.44 8.36
N ASP A 105 -13.48 14.13 7.81
CA ASP A 105 -14.61 13.62 8.58
C ASP A 105 -14.35 12.18 8.99
N SER A 106 -14.52 11.88 10.27
CA SER A 106 -14.40 10.52 10.82
C SER A 106 -15.63 9.65 10.60
N HIS A 107 -16.71 10.21 10.04
CA HIS A 107 -17.93 9.46 9.76
C HIS A 107 -17.84 8.76 8.40
N THR A 108 -18.19 7.48 8.39
CA THR A 108 -18.22 6.67 7.17
C THR A 108 -19.50 6.94 6.40
N GLY A 109 -19.38 7.37 5.14
CA GLY A 109 -20.52 7.59 4.27
C GLY A 109 -21.01 6.32 3.57
N ALA A 110 -22.15 6.43 2.88
CA ALA A 110 -22.77 5.30 2.20
C ALA A 110 -21.89 4.70 1.09
N PHE A 111 -21.15 5.53 0.37
CA PHE A 111 -20.29 5.06 -0.72
C PHE A 111 -19.07 4.28 -0.22
N ALA A 112 -18.50 4.64 0.94
CA ALA A 112 -17.48 3.83 1.57
C ALA A 112 -17.98 2.43 1.90
N ILE A 113 -19.21 2.31 2.43
CA ILE A 113 -19.84 0.99 2.72
C ILE A 113 -20.01 0.18 1.44
N ILE A 114 -20.54 0.78 0.36
CA ILE A 114 -20.76 0.12 -0.92
C ILE A 114 -19.43 -0.33 -1.53
N VAL A 115 -18.44 0.55 -1.60
CA VAL A 115 -17.12 0.26 -2.17
C VAL A 115 -16.38 -0.77 -1.32
N GLY A 116 -16.45 -0.65 0.01
CA GLY A 116 -15.87 -1.61 0.94
C GLY A 116 -16.48 -3.00 0.79
N GLY A 117 -17.82 -3.09 0.73
CA GLY A 117 -18.53 -4.33 0.49
C GLY A 117 -18.14 -4.98 -0.85
N ALA A 118 -18.11 -4.21 -1.94
CA ALA A 118 -17.68 -4.68 -3.25
C ALA A 118 -16.21 -5.15 -3.23
N TRP A 119 -15.33 -4.40 -2.57
CA TRP A 119 -13.92 -4.78 -2.42
C TRP A 119 -13.77 -6.10 -1.66
N PHE A 120 -14.49 -6.31 -0.54
CA PHE A 120 -14.43 -7.56 0.22
C PHE A 120 -14.91 -8.75 -0.59
N ILE A 121 -16.02 -8.61 -1.33
CA ILE A 121 -16.56 -9.67 -2.18
C ILE A 121 -15.56 -10.05 -3.28
N LEU A 122 -15.02 -9.06 -3.99
CA LEU A 122 -14.04 -9.28 -5.04
C LEU A 122 -12.72 -9.85 -4.49
N ALA A 123 -12.23 -9.34 -3.37
CA ALA A 123 -11.02 -9.86 -2.73
C ALA A 123 -11.21 -11.32 -2.30
N LEU A 124 -12.33 -11.64 -1.67
CA LEU A 124 -12.65 -13.03 -1.27
C LEU A 124 -12.72 -13.96 -2.47
N GLY A 125 -13.44 -13.55 -3.54
CA GLY A 125 -13.53 -14.32 -4.78
C GLY A 125 -12.17 -14.52 -5.44
N THR A 126 -11.36 -13.45 -5.54
CA THR A 126 -10.01 -13.53 -6.13
C THR A 126 -9.10 -14.46 -5.31
N TRP A 127 -9.08 -14.33 -3.98
CA TRP A 127 -8.25 -15.17 -3.12
C TRP A 127 -8.70 -16.64 -3.10
N SER A 128 -9.98 -16.95 -3.38
CA SER A 128 -10.46 -18.34 -3.49
C SER A 128 -9.86 -19.09 -4.69
N GLU A 129 -9.45 -18.35 -5.73
CA GLU A 129 -8.83 -18.90 -6.94
C GLU A 129 -7.29 -18.99 -6.85
N VAL A 130 -6.69 -18.41 -5.78
CA VAL A 130 -5.22 -18.38 -5.64
C VAL A 130 -4.67 -19.78 -5.33
N ARG A 131 -3.70 -20.19 -6.14
CA ARG A 131 -2.93 -21.43 -5.98
C ARG A 131 -1.52 -21.14 -5.51
N LEU A 132 -0.88 -22.13 -4.89
CA LEU A 132 0.47 -21.97 -4.34
C LEU A 132 1.51 -21.54 -5.39
N GLU A 133 1.35 -21.97 -6.63
CA GLU A 133 2.25 -21.58 -7.74
C GLU A 133 2.20 -20.09 -8.10
N MET A 134 1.11 -19.39 -7.76
CA MET A 134 0.95 -17.94 -7.96
C MET A 134 1.59 -17.14 -6.83
N MET A 135 1.75 -17.75 -5.66
CA MET A 135 2.13 -17.06 -4.44
C MET A 135 3.48 -16.35 -4.49
N PRO A 136 4.55 -16.88 -5.13
CA PRO A 136 5.80 -16.15 -5.24
C PRO A 136 5.62 -14.75 -5.87
N VAL A 137 4.87 -14.67 -6.97
CA VAL A 137 4.60 -13.40 -7.66
C VAL A 137 3.65 -12.52 -6.84
N LEU A 138 2.57 -13.09 -6.30
CA LEU A 138 1.63 -12.35 -5.44
C LEU A 138 2.30 -11.79 -4.18
N ALA A 139 3.21 -12.52 -3.56
CA ALA A 139 3.98 -12.01 -2.42
C ALA A 139 4.82 -10.78 -2.80
N LEU A 140 5.46 -10.80 -3.98
CA LEU A 140 6.23 -9.67 -4.50
C LEU A 140 5.36 -8.47 -4.85
N SER A 141 4.10 -8.66 -5.25
CA SER A 141 3.17 -7.57 -5.55
C SER A 141 2.94 -6.64 -4.36
N PHE A 142 3.00 -7.17 -3.13
CA PHE A 142 2.89 -6.35 -1.92
C PHE A 142 4.12 -5.44 -1.70
N VAL A 143 5.30 -5.89 -2.08
CA VAL A 143 6.54 -5.08 -2.08
C VAL A 143 6.43 -3.99 -3.15
N LEU A 144 6.05 -4.38 -4.37
CA LEU A 144 5.92 -3.48 -5.52
C LEU A 144 4.88 -2.38 -5.25
N SER A 145 3.72 -2.74 -4.71
CA SER A 145 2.67 -1.79 -4.34
C SER A 145 3.17 -0.72 -3.34
N ARG A 146 3.93 -1.11 -2.32
CA ARG A 146 4.50 -0.17 -1.33
C ARG A 146 5.62 0.66 -1.93
N ALA A 147 6.42 0.09 -2.81
CA ALA A 147 7.45 0.85 -3.53
C ALA A 147 6.84 1.93 -4.43
N LEU A 148 5.80 1.59 -5.19
CA LEU A 148 5.06 2.56 -6.02
C LEU A 148 4.39 3.65 -5.17
N SER A 149 3.75 3.26 -4.05
CA SER A 149 3.15 4.23 -3.13
C SER A 149 4.21 5.15 -2.49
N GLY A 150 5.34 4.61 -2.06
CA GLY A 150 6.45 5.40 -1.52
C GLY A 150 7.06 6.36 -2.55
N LEU A 151 7.14 5.94 -3.81
CA LEU A 151 7.56 6.79 -4.92
C LEU A 151 6.54 7.92 -5.15
N ALA A 152 5.24 7.60 -5.18
CA ALA A 152 4.18 8.59 -5.36
C ALA A 152 4.22 9.69 -4.28
N VAL A 153 4.46 9.34 -3.02
CA VAL A 153 4.56 10.32 -1.90
C VAL A 153 5.63 11.37 -2.13
N VAL A 154 6.72 11.03 -2.81
CA VAL A 154 7.85 11.96 -3.01
C VAL A 154 7.84 12.67 -4.36
N ILE A 155 7.13 12.15 -5.37
CA ILE A 155 7.11 12.73 -6.72
C ILE A 155 5.78 13.39 -7.11
N PHE A 156 4.63 12.96 -6.51
CA PHE A 156 3.35 13.54 -6.87
C PHE A 156 3.12 14.87 -6.13
N PRO A 157 2.40 15.81 -6.74
CA PRO A 157 1.97 17.01 -6.06
C PRO A 157 1.04 16.64 -4.89
N LYS A 158 1.16 17.39 -3.79
CA LYS A 158 0.35 17.14 -2.60
C LYS A 158 -1.03 17.74 -2.78
N ALA A 159 -2.09 17.00 -2.43
CA ALA A 159 -3.46 17.52 -2.39
C ALA A 159 -3.68 18.48 -1.23
N LYS A 160 -2.94 18.31 -0.12
CA LYS A 160 -2.97 19.20 1.06
C LYS A 160 -1.62 19.20 1.77
N ASN A 161 -1.31 20.30 2.46
CA ASN A 161 -0.03 20.48 3.18
C ASN A 161 -0.06 19.94 4.62
N THR A 162 -1.12 19.22 5.02
CA THR A 162 -1.29 18.66 6.35
C THR A 162 -1.56 17.16 6.27
N GLY A 163 -1.35 16.47 7.39
CA GLY A 163 -1.56 15.02 7.49
C GLY A 163 -0.27 14.21 7.26
N LEU A 164 -0.39 12.91 7.44
CA LEU A 164 0.76 11.99 7.50
C LEU A 164 1.58 11.96 6.22
N ALA A 165 0.94 11.87 5.05
CA ALA A 165 1.63 11.86 3.77
C ALA A 165 2.41 13.16 3.52
N ALA A 166 1.85 14.31 3.91
CA ALA A 166 2.53 15.59 3.84
C ALA A 166 3.76 15.62 4.75
N THR A 167 3.62 15.20 6.00
CA THR A 167 4.71 15.14 6.99
C THR A 167 5.86 14.24 6.50
N PHE A 168 5.56 13.04 6.02
CA PHE A 168 6.60 12.15 5.46
C PHE A 168 7.26 12.73 4.23
N SER A 169 6.50 13.32 3.31
CA SER A 169 7.05 13.95 2.11
C SER A 169 7.97 15.14 2.45
N GLU A 170 7.66 15.90 3.51
CA GLU A 170 8.47 17.08 3.92
C GLU A 170 9.75 16.67 4.64
N MET A 171 9.67 15.64 5.48
CA MET A 171 10.82 15.18 6.27
C MET A 171 11.74 14.24 5.48
N ALA A 172 11.24 13.63 4.40
CA ALA A 172 11.99 12.67 3.59
C ALA A 172 13.13 13.33 2.81
N VAL A 173 14.24 12.63 2.68
CA VAL A 173 15.25 12.90 1.66
C VAL A 173 14.73 12.38 0.32
N LYS A 174 13.93 13.19 -0.37
CA LYS A 174 13.15 12.79 -1.56
C LYS A 174 13.96 12.03 -2.59
N ARG A 175 15.19 12.51 -2.90
CA ARG A 175 16.08 11.85 -3.88
C ARG A 175 16.45 10.43 -3.43
N THR A 176 16.82 10.24 -2.17
CA THR A 176 17.20 8.93 -1.64
C THR A 176 15.99 8.00 -1.63
N VAL A 177 14.83 8.47 -1.17
CA VAL A 177 13.59 7.68 -1.19
C VAL A 177 13.23 7.29 -2.62
N ALA A 178 13.24 8.23 -3.58
CA ALA A 178 12.93 7.93 -4.98
C ALA A 178 13.87 6.87 -5.57
N ILE A 179 15.19 7.00 -5.35
CA ILE A 179 16.18 6.02 -5.84
C ILE A 179 15.92 4.64 -5.20
N THR A 180 15.67 4.59 -3.89
CA THR A 180 15.37 3.34 -3.19
C THR A 180 14.09 2.70 -3.73
N MET A 181 13.02 3.47 -3.93
CA MET A 181 11.76 2.95 -4.47
C MET A 181 11.92 2.44 -5.89
N ILE A 182 12.62 3.18 -6.77
CA ILE A 182 12.92 2.74 -8.13
C ILE A 182 13.75 1.45 -8.10
N GLY A 183 14.73 1.34 -7.20
CA GLY A 183 15.50 0.12 -7.01
C GLY A 183 14.62 -1.07 -6.63
N PHE A 184 13.69 -0.91 -5.67
CA PHE A 184 12.72 -1.95 -5.33
C PHE A 184 11.82 -2.32 -6.52
N ILE A 185 11.29 -1.34 -7.25
CA ILE A 185 10.42 -1.58 -8.41
C ILE A 185 11.16 -2.41 -9.47
N LEU A 186 12.38 -2.03 -9.82
CA LEU A 186 13.16 -2.74 -10.84
C LEU A 186 13.54 -4.15 -10.38
N VAL A 187 14.08 -4.30 -9.16
CA VAL A 187 14.53 -5.61 -8.65
C VAL A 187 13.34 -6.56 -8.51
N PHE A 188 12.25 -6.12 -7.89
CA PHE A 188 11.11 -7.00 -7.61
C PHE A 188 10.21 -7.22 -8.84
N GLY A 189 10.13 -6.26 -9.77
CA GLY A 189 9.49 -6.47 -11.07
C GLY A 189 10.25 -7.52 -11.90
N VAL A 190 11.56 -7.35 -12.07
CA VAL A 190 12.38 -8.35 -12.79
C VAL A 190 12.31 -9.73 -12.10
N LEU A 191 12.36 -9.77 -10.77
CA LEU A 191 12.27 -11.02 -10.01
C LEU A 191 10.92 -11.72 -10.21
N ALA A 192 9.82 -10.97 -10.25
CA ALA A 192 8.49 -11.53 -10.51
C ALA A 192 8.38 -12.18 -11.89
N ILE A 193 8.91 -11.52 -12.92
CA ILE A 193 8.97 -12.08 -14.30
C ILE A 193 9.87 -13.31 -14.33
N TYR A 194 11.01 -13.27 -13.65
CA TYR A 194 11.94 -14.41 -13.58
C TYR A 194 11.33 -15.64 -12.88
N LEU A 195 10.61 -15.43 -11.78
CA LEU A 195 9.98 -16.52 -11.03
C LEU A 195 8.81 -17.15 -11.80
N ASN A 196 7.98 -16.35 -12.43
CA ASN A 196 6.89 -16.84 -13.28
C ASN A 196 6.44 -15.74 -14.25
N PRO A 197 6.85 -15.80 -15.54
CA PRO A 197 6.51 -14.76 -16.50
C PRO A 197 5.01 -14.66 -16.82
N VAL A 198 4.26 -15.77 -16.68
CA VAL A 198 2.81 -15.79 -16.94
C VAL A 198 2.05 -14.89 -15.97
N TYR A 199 2.50 -14.80 -14.71
CA TYR A 199 1.89 -13.95 -13.68
C TYR A 199 2.66 -12.64 -13.47
N GLY A 200 3.99 -12.65 -13.61
CA GLY A 200 4.84 -11.48 -13.37
C GLY A 200 4.64 -10.37 -14.39
N VAL A 201 4.58 -10.71 -15.68
CA VAL A 201 4.37 -9.70 -16.73
C VAL A 201 3.01 -8.98 -16.59
N PRO A 202 1.87 -9.68 -16.45
CA PRO A 202 0.58 -9.02 -16.21
C PRO A 202 0.56 -8.19 -14.91
N MET A 203 1.21 -8.66 -13.85
CA MET A 203 1.31 -7.91 -12.59
C MET A 203 2.04 -6.59 -12.78
N ASP A 204 3.18 -6.58 -13.44
CA ASP A 204 3.97 -5.36 -13.67
C ASP A 204 3.25 -4.39 -14.61
N ILE A 205 2.59 -4.90 -15.66
CA ILE A 205 1.75 -4.08 -16.54
C ILE A 205 0.61 -3.44 -15.74
N ALA A 206 -0.12 -4.22 -14.93
CA ALA A 206 -1.21 -3.70 -14.11
C ALA A 206 -0.72 -2.64 -13.11
N ALA A 207 0.40 -2.89 -12.43
CA ALA A 207 1.03 -1.95 -11.50
C ALA A 207 1.44 -0.64 -12.20
N GLY A 208 2.05 -0.73 -13.39
CA GLY A 208 2.40 0.41 -14.22
C GLY A 208 1.19 1.22 -14.68
N LEU A 209 0.13 0.56 -15.14
CA LEU A 209 -1.11 1.21 -15.57
C LEU A 209 -1.80 1.93 -14.43
N VAL A 210 -1.90 1.31 -13.25
CA VAL A 210 -2.48 1.94 -12.04
C VAL A 210 -1.66 3.15 -11.63
N PHE A 211 -0.33 3.02 -11.58
CA PHE A 211 0.55 4.14 -11.22
C PHE A 211 0.42 5.30 -12.22
N PHE A 212 0.39 5.01 -13.53
CA PHE A 212 0.20 6.00 -14.57
C PHE A 212 -1.17 6.67 -14.49
N TYR A 213 -2.23 5.90 -14.23
CA TYR A 213 -3.57 6.45 -14.02
C TYR A 213 -3.59 7.45 -12.88
N TYR A 214 -3.03 7.10 -11.72
CA TYR A 214 -2.93 8.02 -10.59
C TYR A 214 -2.09 9.26 -10.90
N TYR A 215 -0.98 9.10 -11.61
CA TYR A 215 -0.15 10.23 -12.05
C TYR A 215 -0.93 11.22 -12.93
N ARG A 216 -1.81 10.72 -13.77
CA ARG A 216 -2.63 11.56 -14.69
C ARG A 216 -3.84 12.19 -14.00
N THR A 217 -4.41 11.53 -12.99
CA THR A 217 -5.65 11.96 -12.33
C THR A 217 -5.41 12.79 -11.08
N VAL A 218 -4.23 12.72 -10.45
CA VAL A 218 -3.85 13.66 -9.38
C VAL A 218 -3.68 15.03 -10.02
N PRO A 219 -4.61 15.99 -9.84
CA PRO A 219 -4.51 17.29 -10.46
C PRO A 219 -3.26 17.99 -9.92
N GLY A 220 -2.35 18.32 -10.82
CA GLY A 220 -1.31 19.29 -10.50
C GLY A 220 -2.02 20.57 -10.08
N GLN A 221 -1.88 20.97 -8.82
CA GLN A 221 -2.23 22.32 -8.47
C GLN A 221 -1.38 23.23 -9.33
N PRO A 222 -1.97 24.21 -10.06
CA PRO A 222 -1.18 25.23 -10.69
C PRO A 222 -0.31 25.85 -9.60
N ALA A 223 0.99 25.87 -9.83
CA ALA A 223 1.91 26.63 -9.00
C ALA A 223 1.44 28.09 -9.02
N ASN A 224 0.86 28.56 -7.93
CA ASN A 224 0.71 29.96 -7.63
C ASN A 224 1.93 30.43 -6.86
#